data_d83e45d833591529104c63a1db8a3d6b
#
_entry.id   d83e45d833591529104c63a1db8a3d6b
#
_cell.length_a   1.000
_cell.length_b   1.000
_cell.length_c   1.000
_cell.angle_alpha   90.00
_cell.angle_beta   90.00
_cell.angle_gamma   90.00
#
_symmetry.space_group_name_H-M   'P 1'
#
loop_
_entity.id
_entity.type
_entity.pdbx_description
1 polymer ?
#
loop_
_entity_poly.entity_id
_entity_poly.type
_entity_poly.pdbx_seq_one_letter_code
_entity_poly.pdbx_strand_id
1 'polypeptide(L)'
;MAETIAILVGGGPAPGINGVISAATIRCLAEGTKVLGIEQGFKWIMQGDVSKVTPLTIEQVSRLHFRGGSILKTARANPTKNSAHLAQSLKSLEQLGVTGLITIGGDDTCFSALTLERSAKGRLRVVHVPKTIDNDLDLPEGVPTFGFQTARHVGTYAVKSILEDARTTSHWFFVVAMGRKAGHLALGIGKAAGATLTLIPEEFPERPVKLAKVADILAGAIIKRLSQGREDGVAVLAEGVAEVMNPEDFTALASVSRDEHGHVELADLDLGRALKEEVLKRLKPYGLTPTIRLKDIGFELRCADPIPFDMEYCRDLGCSAAEYLISGGTGAMVSVVNGTFSPIPFDKILDPATQRTRVRMVDVAAEPYRIAHRYMIRLDSKDFEDKERLSLCAKVVGLTPEMFRERFGPVVTHKRGR
;
A
#
# COMPACT_ATOMS: atom_id res chain seq x y z
N MET A 1 13.86 39.65 -3.34
CA MET A 1 14.75 38.54 -2.94
C MET A 1 14.44 37.35 -3.83
N ALA A 2 15.43 36.58 -4.25
CA ALA A 2 15.18 35.37 -5.04
C ALA A 2 14.31 34.41 -4.23
N GLU A 3 13.33 33.79 -4.88
CA GLU A 3 12.43 32.81 -4.25
C GLU A 3 13.22 31.57 -3.83
N THR A 4 12.86 30.99 -2.69
CA THR A 4 13.48 29.75 -2.20
C THR A 4 12.39 28.70 -1.99
N ILE A 5 12.50 27.58 -2.70
CA ILE A 5 11.59 26.41 -2.55
C ILE A 5 12.35 25.29 -1.84
N ALA A 6 11.72 24.70 -0.84
CA ALA A 6 12.24 23.50 -0.18
C ALA A 6 11.50 22.24 -0.63
N ILE A 7 12.21 21.10 -0.64
CA ILE A 7 11.66 19.78 -0.94
C ILE A 7 11.95 18.87 0.24
N LEU A 8 10.94 18.14 0.73
CA LEU A 8 11.09 17.11 1.75
C LEU A 8 10.29 15.85 1.42
N VAL A 9 10.75 14.71 1.98
CA VAL A 9 10.14 13.41 1.78
C VAL A 9 9.72 12.79 3.11
N GLY A 10 8.42 12.57 3.30
CA GLY A 10 7.87 11.92 4.49
C GLY A 10 7.40 10.50 4.24
N GLY A 11 7.27 9.73 5.32
CA GLY A 11 6.80 8.35 5.30
C GLY A 11 7.87 7.33 4.92
N GLY A 12 7.45 6.17 4.37
CA GLY A 12 8.36 5.16 3.84
C GLY A 12 8.84 5.48 2.42
N PRO A 13 9.88 4.80 1.91
CA PRO A 13 10.30 4.95 0.52
C PRO A 13 9.26 4.42 -0.47
N ALA A 14 9.32 4.90 -1.71
CA ALA A 14 8.60 4.37 -2.85
C ALA A 14 9.41 4.62 -4.12
N PRO A 15 9.30 3.76 -5.15
CA PRO A 15 9.94 3.98 -6.43
C PRO A 15 9.49 5.30 -7.07
N GLY A 16 10.44 6.10 -7.57
CA GLY A 16 10.13 7.35 -8.26
C GLY A 16 10.32 8.63 -7.42
N ILE A 17 10.57 8.55 -6.11
CA ILE A 17 10.85 9.74 -5.27
C ILE A 17 11.94 10.61 -5.88
N ASN A 18 13.04 10.02 -6.30
CA ASN A 18 14.16 10.72 -6.92
C ASN A 18 13.77 11.38 -8.25
N GLY A 19 12.82 10.82 -8.99
CA GLY A 19 12.24 11.41 -10.20
C GLY A 19 11.51 12.71 -9.92
N VAL A 20 10.67 12.73 -8.86
CA VAL A 20 9.97 13.95 -8.40
C VAL A 20 10.97 15.02 -7.95
N ILE A 21 11.94 14.64 -7.10
CA ILE A 21 12.99 15.57 -6.61
C ILE A 21 13.75 16.17 -7.79
N SER A 22 14.19 15.33 -8.74
CA SER A 22 14.93 15.75 -9.93
C SER A 22 14.14 16.75 -10.76
N ALA A 23 12.93 16.40 -11.16
CA ALA A 23 12.12 17.23 -12.03
C ALA A 23 11.74 18.58 -11.37
N ALA A 24 11.31 18.55 -10.12
CA ALA A 24 10.99 19.77 -9.37
C ALA A 24 12.22 20.69 -9.21
N THR A 25 13.37 20.12 -8.87
CA THR A 25 14.62 20.90 -8.72
C THR A 25 15.04 21.54 -10.04
N ILE A 26 15.09 20.78 -11.13
CA ILE A 26 15.48 21.29 -12.45
C ILE A 26 14.54 22.41 -12.89
N ARG A 27 13.22 22.21 -12.73
CA ARG A 27 12.22 23.21 -13.13
C ARG A 27 12.33 24.50 -12.33
N CYS A 28 12.52 24.42 -11.02
CA CYS A 28 12.72 25.60 -10.16
C CYS A 28 14.01 26.36 -10.51
N LEU A 29 15.13 25.64 -10.67
CA LEU A 29 16.42 26.25 -10.99
C LEU A 29 16.41 26.92 -12.37
N ALA A 30 15.67 26.40 -13.34
CA ALA A 30 15.51 26.99 -14.66
C ALA A 30 14.82 28.38 -14.62
N GLU A 31 14.01 28.67 -13.60
CA GLU A 31 13.37 29.94 -13.34
C GLU A 31 14.18 30.84 -12.36
N GLY A 32 15.41 30.44 -12.04
CA GLY A 32 16.26 31.20 -11.10
C GLY A 32 15.85 31.05 -9.62
N THR A 33 14.96 30.15 -9.30
CA THR A 33 14.51 29.86 -7.93
C THR A 33 15.53 28.96 -7.22
N LYS A 34 15.94 29.32 -6.00
CA LYS A 34 16.82 28.49 -5.18
C LYS A 34 16.05 27.26 -4.66
N VAL A 35 16.69 26.08 -4.68
CA VAL A 35 16.08 24.85 -4.17
C VAL A 35 16.88 24.27 -3.01
N LEU A 36 16.18 23.94 -1.92
CA LEU A 36 16.74 23.30 -0.73
C LEU A 36 16.13 21.92 -0.54
N GLY A 37 16.99 20.91 -0.38
CA GLY A 37 16.58 19.57 0.02
C GLY A 37 16.65 19.42 1.54
N ILE A 38 15.54 19.02 2.17
CA ILE A 38 15.47 18.78 3.63
C ILE A 38 15.57 17.27 3.86
N GLU A 39 16.63 16.83 4.56
CA GLU A 39 16.83 15.41 4.86
C GLU A 39 15.84 14.89 5.89
N GLN A 40 15.39 13.64 5.71
CA GLN A 40 14.52 12.91 6.63
C GLN A 40 13.19 13.64 6.96
N GLY A 41 12.60 14.31 5.97
CA GLY A 41 11.30 14.94 6.07
C GLY A 41 11.25 16.00 7.15
N PHE A 42 10.25 15.94 8.04
CA PHE A 42 10.08 16.91 9.13
C PHE A 42 11.00 16.67 10.35
N LYS A 43 11.73 15.55 10.41
CA LYS A 43 12.43 15.08 11.61
C LYS A 43 13.30 16.14 12.28
N TRP A 44 14.09 16.84 11.51
CA TRP A 44 15.06 17.80 12.02
C TRP A 44 14.47 19.21 12.14
N ILE A 45 13.75 19.68 11.14
CA ILE A 45 13.16 21.03 11.17
C ILE A 45 12.11 21.20 12.23
N MET A 46 11.38 20.14 12.65
CA MET A 46 10.45 20.23 13.76
C MET A 46 11.14 20.30 15.14
N GLN A 47 12.44 20.04 15.21
CA GLN A 47 13.29 20.19 16.39
C GLN A 47 14.13 21.47 16.35
N GLY A 48 14.04 22.27 15.27
CA GLY A 48 14.82 23.48 15.06
C GLY A 48 16.21 23.26 14.47
N ASP A 49 16.56 22.02 14.10
CA ASP A 49 17.84 21.73 13.45
C ASP A 49 17.75 21.96 11.95
N VAL A 50 18.38 23.00 11.48
CA VAL A 50 18.48 23.38 10.05
C VAL A 50 19.81 22.94 9.41
N SER A 51 20.67 22.23 10.13
CA SER A 51 21.96 21.73 9.60
C SER A 51 21.80 20.58 8.60
N LYS A 52 20.62 19.95 8.56
CA LYS A 52 20.27 18.83 7.67
C LYS A 52 19.52 19.30 6.43
N VAL A 53 19.93 20.47 5.92
CA VAL A 53 19.37 21.09 4.71
C VAL A 53 20.50 21.38 3.74
N THR A 54 20.35 20.93 2.50
CA THR A 54 21.37 21.05 1.46
C THR A 54 20.80 21.74 0.23
N PRO A 55 21.49 22.75 -0.34
CA PRO A 55 21.15 23.27 -1.65
C PRO A 55 21.22 22.16 -2.70
N LEU A 56 20.19 22.06 -3.55
CA LEU A 56 20.17 21.12 -4.67
C LEU A 56 20.63 21.80 -5.96
N THR A 57 21.42 21.05 -6.76
CA THR A 57 21.94 21.51 -8.05
C THR A 57 21.49 20.58 -9.17
N ILE A 58 21.49 21.07 -10.41
CA ILE A 58 21.17 20.26 -11.59
C ILE A 58 22.13 19.07 -11.70
N GLU A 59 23.40 19.26 -11.42
CA GLU A 59 24.40 18.19 -11.49
C GLU A 59 24.07 17.03 -10.55
N GLN A 60 23.65 17.34 -9.33
CA GLN A 60 23.27 16.32 -8.33
C GLN A 60 22.02 15.53 -8.72
N VAL A 61 21.04 16.16 -9.39
CA VAL A 61 19.72 15.58 -9.60
C VAL A 61 19.45 15.07 -11.02
N SER A 62 20.24 15.47 -12.02
CA SER A 62 19.96 15.24 -13.45
C SER A 62 19.83 13.75 -13.82
N ARG A 63 20.49 12.85 -13.10
CA ARG A 63 20.47 11.40 -13.35
C ARG A 63 19.90 10.57 -12.22
N LEU A 64 18.94 11.10 -11.47
CA LEU A 64 18.33 10.42 -10.34
C LEU A 64 16.99 9.76 -10.66
N HIS A 65 16.30 10.17 -11.71
CA HIS A 65 14.93 9.78 -12.01
C HIS A 65 14.73 8.28 -12.24
N PHE A 66 15.78 7.53 -12.53
CA PHE A 66 15.77 6.08 -12.72
C PHE A 66 16.26 5.29 -11.50
N ARG A 67 16.60 5.95 -10.38
CA ARG A 67 17.11 5.29 -9.16
C ARG A 67 16.02 5.21 -8.10
N GLY A 68 15.91 4.04 -7.48
CA GLY A 68 15.07 3.83 -6.31
C GLY A 68 15.57 4.58 -5.07
N GLY A 69 14.79 4.51 -4.00
CA GLY A 69 15.12 5.20 -2.75
C GLY A 69 14.94 6.73 -2.83
N SER A 70 15.63 7.45 -1.95
CA SER A 70 15.60 8.92 -1.87
C SER A 70 16.94 9.50 -1.47
N ILE A 71 17.46 10.47 -2.24
CA ILE A 71 18.67 11.21 -1.88
C ILE A 71 18.49 12.08 -0.63
N LEU A 72 17.25 12.50 -0.33
CA LEU A 72 16.89 13.25 0.86
C LEU A 72 16.55 12.35 2.04
N LYS A 73 16.70 11.02 1.90
CA LYS A 73 16.23 10.05 2.88
C LYS A 73 14.73 10.22 3.15
N THR A 74 14.17 9.49 4.11
CA THR A 74 12.77 9.60 4.54
C THR A 74 12.67 9.43 6.05
N ALA A 75 11.58 9.95 6.65
CA ALA A 75 11.24 9.66 8.03
C ALA A 75 9.71 9.72 8.25
N ARG A 76 9.23 8.95 9.25
CA ARG A 76 7.84 8.99 9.72
C ARG A 76 7.63 10.07 10.80
N ALA A 77 8.32 11.21 10.68
CA ALA A 77 8.17 12.34 11.59
C ALA A 77 6.92 13.14 11.23
N ASN A 78 6.04 13.32 12.18
CA ASN A 78 4.77 14.04 12.02
C ASN A 78 4.71 15.25 12.96
N PRO A 79 4.88 16.48 12.45
CA PRO A 79 4.88 17.70 13.26
C PRO A 79 3.49 18.04 13.83
N THR A 80 2.40 17.47 13.26
CA THR A 80 1.03 17.80 13.69
C THR A 80 0.61 17.11 14.99
N LYS A 81 1.39 16.12 15.47
CA LYS A 81 1.14 15.46 16.75
C LYS A 81 1.37 16.38 17.96
N ASN A 82 2.14 17.46 17.76
CA ASN A 82 2.46 18.44 18.80
C ASN A 82 2.50 19.84 18.19
N SER A 83 1.71 20.76 18.73
CA SER A 83 1.64 22.15 18.24
C SER A 83 2.99 22.88 18.30
N ALA A 84 3.86 22.56 19.27
CA ALA A 84 5.20 23.13 19.36
C ALA A 84 6.09 22.65 18.20
N HIS A 85 5.98 21.38 17.75
CA HIS A 85 6.71 20.86 16.59
C HIS A 85 6.25 21.53 15.30
N LEU A 86 4.95 21.78 15.17
CA LEU A 86 4.40 22.47 14.00
C LEU A 86 4.91 23.92 13.93
N ALA A 87 4.83 24.64 15.04
CA ALA A 87 5.34 26.02 15.13
C ALA A 87 6.86 26.08 14.88
N GLN A 88 7.62 25.13 15.44
CA GLN A 88 9.06 25.07 15.22
C GLN A 88 9.41 24.76 13.75
N SER A 89 8.63 23.88 13.10
CA SER A 89 8.81 23.59 11.67
C SER A 89 8.65 24.87 10.82
N LEU A 90 7.61 25.65 11.07
CA LEU A 90 7.42 26.95 10.40
C LEU A 90 8.59 27.91 10.65
N LYS A 91 9.02 28.04 11.90
CA LYS A 91 10.15 28.91 12.28
C LYS A 91 11.45 28.49 11.57
N SER A 92 11.70 27.18 11.47
CA SER A 92 12.86 26.63 10.76
C SER A 92 12.82 26.96 9.27
N LEU A 93 11.66 26.83 8.63
CA LEU A 93 11.47 27.20 7.22
C LEU A 93 11.65 28.72 6.99
N GLU A 94 11.12 29.56 7.88
CA GLU A 94 11.33 31.01 7.86
C GLU A 94 12.81 31.39 8.01
N GLN A 95 13.53 30.74 8.94
CA GLN A 95 14.98 30.93 9.15
C GLN A 95 15.78 30.58 7.88
N LEU A 96 15.36 29.59 7.13
CA LEU A 96 15.97 29.19 5.85
C LEU A 96 15.56 30.09 4.68
N GLY A 97 14.67 31.05 4.88
CA GLY A 97 14.13 31.91 3.84
C GLY A 97 13.24 31.19 2.83
N VAL A 98 12.63 30.06 3.23
CA VAL A 98 11.76 29.24 2.37
C VAL A 98 10.41 29.92 2.21
N THR A 99 10.01 30.18 0.95
CA THR A 99 8.72 30.77 0.57
C THR A 99 7.76 29.76 -0.04
N GLY A 100 8.29 28.62 -0.54
CA GLY A 100 7.51 27.50 -1.09
C GLY A 100 8.02 26.16 -0.57
N LEU A 101 7.11 25.21 -0.33
CA LEU A 101 7.43 23.88 0.14
C LEU A 101 6.75 22.82 -0.73
N ILE A 102 7.56 21.91 -1.29
CA ILE A 102 7.09 20.69 -1.94
C ILE A 102 7.26 19.55 -0.95
N THR A 103 6.15 18.94 -0.53
CA THR A 103 6.16 17.75 0.31
C THR A 103 5.87 16.53 -0.54
N ILE A 104 6.65 15.46 -0.36
CA ILE A 104 6.48 14.17 -1.06
C ILE A 104 6.13 13.13 -0.02
N GLY A 105 4.95 12.50 -0.08
CA GLY A 105 4.58 11.53 0.96
C GLY A 105 3.20 10.92 0.83
N GLY A 106 2.83 10.10 1.82
CA GLY A 106 1.50 9.52 1.97
C GLY A 106 0.55 10.42 2.74
N ASP A 107 -0.54 9.83 3.25
CA ASP A 107 -1.62 10.48 3.99
C ASP A 107 -1.15 11.37 5.15
N ASP A 108 -0.30 10.85 6.05
CA ASP A 108 0.24 11.62 7.19
C ASP A 108 1.06 12.84 6.75
N THR A 109 1.83 12.70 5.67
CA THR A 109 2.64 13.80 5.13
C THR A 109 1.76 14.84 4.45
N CYS A 110 0.72 14.40 3.74
CA CYS A 110 -0.27 15.27 3.13
C CYS A 110 -1.03 16.08 4.19
N PHE A 111 -1.47 15.43 5.27
CA PHE A 111 -2.11 16.10 6.39
C PHE A 111 -1.18 17.11 7.08
N SER A 112 0.12 16.78 7.19
CA SER A 112 1.13 17.71 7.72
C SER A 112 1.32 18.93 6.81
N ALA A 113 1.35 18.72 5.50
CA ALA A 113 1.46 19.77 4.48
C ALA A 113 0.28 20.76 4.56
N LEU A 114 -0.94 20.23 4.59
CA LEU A 114 -2.17 21.00 4.75
C LEU A 114 -2.15 21.83 6.06
N THR A 115 -1.80 21.20 7.16
CA THR A 115 -1.79 21.86 8.47
C THR A 115 -0.73 22.97 8.53
N LEU A 116 0.43 22.75 7.92
CA LEU A 116 1.49 23.75 7.81
C LEU A 116 1.04 24.95 6.98
N GLU A 117 0.44 24.70 5.82
CA GLU A 117 -0.05 25.72 4.91
C GLU A 117 -1.05 26.65 5.61
N ARG A 118 -2.08 26.06 6.26
CA ARG A 118 -3.06 26.82 7.02
C ARG A 118 -2.44 27.64 8.15
N SER A 119 -1.47 27.04 8.87
CA SER A 119 -0.80 27.70 10.01
C SER A 119 0.13 28.82 9.55
N ALA A 120 0.64 28.75 8.34
CA ALA A 120 1.51 29.79 7.77
C ALA A 120 0.77 31.07 7.40
N LYS A 121 -0.56 31.04 7.25
CA LYS A 121 -1.41 32.22 6.94
C LYS A 121 -0.87 33.03 5.75
N GLY A 122 -0.55 32.34 4.66
CA GLY A 122 -0.05 32.95 3.41
C GLY A 122 1.44 33.27 3.38
N ARG A 123 2.20 33.03 4.46
CA ARG A 123 3.67 33.25 4.50
C ARG A 123 4.46 32.13 3.84
N LEU A 124 3.87 30.95 3.67
CA LEU A 124 4.46 29.77 3.05
C LEU A 124 3.45 29.16 2.10
N ARG A 125 3.82 28.97 0.83
CA ARG A 125 3.04 28.22 -0.14
C ARG A 125 3.42 26.74 -0.03
N VAL A 126 2.45 25.85 -0.06
CA VAL A 126 2.69 24.42 0.10
C VAL A 126 1.95 23.62 -0.98
N VAL A 127 2.66 22.68 -1.60
CA VAL A 127 2.11 21.71 -2.52
C VAL A 127 2.54 20.31 -2.10
N HIS A 128 1.66 19.33 -2.26
CA HIS A 128 1.93 17.94 -1.90
C HIS A 128 1.95 17.03 -3.12
N VAL A 129 2.98 16.20 -3.24
CA VAL A 129 3.07 15.14 -4.27
C VAL A 129 2.72 13.79 -3.63
N PRO A 130 1.64 13.15 -4.08
CA PRO A 130 1.12 11.93 -3.47
C PRO A 130 2.02 10.72 -3.73
N LYS A 131 2.57 10.11 -2.69
CA LYS A 131 3.54 9.04 -2.73
C LYS A 131 3.11 7.88 -1.84
N THR A 132 2.77 6.76 -2.45
CA THR A 132 2.56 5.48 -1.73
C THR A 132 2.56 4.32 -2.72
N ILE A 133 3.13 3.17 -2.32
CA ILE A 133 3.00 1.93 -3.08
C ILE A 133 1.65 1.24 -2.85
N ASP A 134 0.89 1.70 -1.85
CA ASP A 134 -0.37 1.08 -1.40
C ASP A 134 -1.56 1.50 -2.29
N ASN A 135 -1.39 2.56 -3.09
CA ASN A 135 -2.42 3.15 -3.95
C ASN A 135 -3.69 3.59 -3.19
N ASP A 136 -3.51 4.00 -1.94
CA ASP A 136 -4.55 4.26 -0.96
C ASP A 136 -4.92 5.75 -0.78
N LEU A 137 -4.32 6.68 -1.53
CA LEU A 137 -4.70 8.09 -1.52
C LEU A 137 -5.90 8.36 -2.43
N ASP A 138 -6.77 9.29 -2.02
CA ASP A 138 -7.99 9.67 -2.73
C ASP A 138 -7.67 10.54 -3.96
N LEU A 139 -7.12 9.91 -5.00
CA LEU A 139 -6.87 10.50 -6.32
C LEU A 139 -8.07 10.25 -7.25
N PRO A 140 -8.22 11.01 -8.33
CA PRO A 140 -9.25 10.77 -9.33
C PRO A 140 -9.25 9.32 -9.84
N GLU A 141 -10.42 8.86 -10.28
CA GLU A 141 -10.58 7.50 -10.79
C GLU A 141 -9.56 7.18 -11.89
N GLY A 142 -8.97 6.00 -11.83
CA GLY A 142 -7.96 5.56 -12.79
C GLY A 142 -6.54 6.13 -12.59
N VAL A 143 -6.38 7.14 -11.73
CA VAL A 143 -5.06 7.74 -11.44
C VAL A 143 -4.38 6.98 -10.30
N PRO A 144 -3.23 6.31 -10.54
CA PRO A 144 -2.48 5.65 -9.48
C PRO A 144 -1.64 6.65 -8.69
N THR A 145 -1.30 6.29 -7.45
CA THR A 145 -0.19 6.93 -6.73
C THR A 145 1.13 6.50 -7.35
N PHE A 146 2.13 7.39 -7.38
CA PHE A 146 3.43 6.98 -7.92
C PHE A 146 4.11 5.97 -7.01
N GLY A 147 4.89 5.07 -7.62
CA GLY A 147 5.55 3.94 -6.98
C GLY A 147 4.69 2.67 -6.92
N PHE A 148 3.37 2.78 -7.01
CA PHE A 148 2.46 1.63 -7.03
C PHE A 148 2.71 0.72 -8.24
N GLN A 149 2.86 1.27 -9.44
CA GLN A 149 3.04 0.46 -10.65
C GLN A 149 4.37 -0.31 -10.63
N THR A 150 5.44 0.31 -10.15
CA THR A 150 6.73 -0.35 -9.96
C THR A 150 6.65 -1.43 -8.88
N ALA A 151 6.07 -1.14 -7.73
CA ALA A 151 5.90 -2.10 -6.66
C ALA A 151 5.09 -3.32 -7.12
N ARG A 152 3.98 -3.09 -7.83
CA ARG A 152 3.17 -4.14 -8.44
C ARG A 152 3.97 -4.97 -9.45
N HIS A 153 4.78 -4.32 -10.30
CA HIS A 153 5.62 -5.00 -11.29
C HIS A 153 6.63 -5.94 -10.61
N VAL A 154 7.41 -5.43 -9.68
CA VAL A 154 8.43 -6.21 -8.96
C VAL A 154 7.78 -7.36 -8.16
N GLY A 155 6.68 -7.08 -7.45
CA GLY A 155 5.92 -8.09 -6.72
C GLY A 155 5.34 -9.18 -7.63
N THR A 156 4.90 -8.79 -8.84
CA THR A 156 4.42 -9.76 -9.86
C THR A 156 5.53 -10.73 -10.27
N TYR A 157 6.75 -10.24 -10.52
CA TYR A 157 7.87 -11.11 -10.86
C TYR A 157 8.27 -12.03 -9.70
N ALA A 158 8.28 -11.53 -8.46
CA ALA A 158 8.54 -12.34 -7.28
C ALA A 158 7.50 -13.48 -7.16
N VAL A 159 6.21 -13.17 -7.29
CA VAL A 159 5.13 -14.17 -7.19
C VAL A 159 5.15 -15.16 -8.36
N LYS A 160 5.52 -14.72 -9.58
CA LYS A 160 5.71 -15.64 -10.72
C LYS A 160 6.80 -16.68 -10.44
N SER A 161 7.93 -16.27 -9.85
CA SER A 161 8.99 -17.21 -9.48
C SER A 161 8.53 -18.19 -8.39
N ILE A 162 7.74 -17.70 -7.41
CA ILE A 162 7.16 -18.53 -6.36
C ILE A 162 6.12 -19.52 -6.91
N LEU A 163 5.34 -19.13 -7.93
CA LEU A 163 4.40 -20.05 -8.60
C LEU A 163 5.12 -21.23 -9.26
N GLU A 164 6.28 -20.97 -9.87
CA GLU A 164 7.08 -22.03 -10.48
C GLU A 164 7.73 -22.93 -9.42
N ASP A 165 8.20 -22.36 -8.32
CA ASP A 165 8.68 -23.13 -7.16
C ASP A 165 7.56 -24.01 -6.58
N ALA A 166 6.39 -23.42 -6.33
CA ALA A 166 5.21 -24.13 -5.82
C ALA A 166 4.85 -25.35 -6.70
N ARG A 167 4.83 -25.14 -8.02
CA ARG A 167 4.56 -26.19 -9.01
C ARG A 167 5.62 -27.29 -9.00
N THR A 168 6.89 -26.90 -8.87
CA THR A 168 8.02 -27.83 -8.92
C THR A 168 8.13 -28.69 -7.66
N THR A 169 7.77 -28.12 -6.51
CA THR A 169 7.92 -28.76 -5.20
C THR A 169 6.62 -29.33 -4.62
N SER A 170 5.48 -29.16 -5.31
CA SER A 170 4.14 -29.48 -4.82
C SER A 170 3.82 -28.79 -3.48
N HIS A 171 4.26 -27.54 -3.31
CA HIS A 171 4.05 -26.78 -2.09
C HIS A 171 3.01 -25.68 -2.27
N TRP A 172 2.44 -25.28 -1.15
CA TRP A 172 1.69 -24.02 -1.05
C TRP A 172 2.60 -22.90 -0.53
N PHE A 173 2.38 -21.71 -1.07
CA PHE A 173 3.01 -20.50 -0.56
C PHE A 173 1.94 -19.49 -0.13
N PHE A 174 2.08 -18.96 1.08
CA PHE A 174 1.34 -17.79 1.52
C PHE A 174 2.28 -16.60 1.43
N VAL A 175 1.96 -15.69 0.52
CA VAL A 175 2.76 -14.49 0.23
C VAL A 175 2.03 -13.28 0.81
N VAL A 176 2.54 -12.72 1.91
CA VAL A 176 1.98 -11.51 2.50
C VAL A 176 2.57 -10.29 1.79
N ALA A 177 1.72 -9.51 1.17
CA ALA A 177 2.10 -8.30 0.47
C ALA A 177 1.82 -7.05 1.32
N MET A 178 2.81 -6.18 1.43
CA MET A 178 2.66 -4.85 2.03
C MET A 178 1.52 -4.08 1.33
N GLY A 179 0.84 -3.18 2.03
CA GLY A 179 -0.27 -2.41 1.47
C GLY A 179 -1.11 -1.69 2.54
N ARG A 180 -0.70 -1.73 3.80
CA ARG A 180 -1.41 -1.14 4.93
C ARG A 180 -2.89 -1.57 4.94
N LYS A 181 -3.83 -0.60 4.96
CA LYS A 181 -5.28 -0.85 5.07
C LYS A 181 -5.95 -1.29 3.78
N ALA A 182 -5.33 -1.02 2.61
CA ALA A 182 -5.94 -1.27 1.30
C ALA A 182 -5.34 -2.47 0.57
N GLY A 183 -6.17 -3.22 -0.10
CA GLY A 183 -5.78 -4.44 -0.82
C GLY A 183 -5.25 -4.20 -2.25
N HIS A 184 -5.10 -2.96 -2.72
CA HIS A 184 -4.74 -2.66 -4.10
C HIS A 184 -3.46 -3.34 -4.57
N LEU A 185 -2.39 -3.29 -3.75
CA LEU A 185 -1.09 -3.85 -4.13
C LEU A 185 -1.15 -5.38 -4.20
N ALA A 186 -1.69 -6.03 -3.19
CA ALA A 186 -1.85 -7.49 -3.17
C ALA A 186 -2.73 -7.98 -4.33
N LEU A 187 -3.87 -7.31 -4.58
CA LEU A 187 -4.77 -7.63 -5.69
C LEU A 187 -4.07 -7.43 -7.04
N GLY A 188 -3.35 -6.32 -7.20
CA GLY A 188 -2.62 -6.02 -8.43
C GLY A 188 -1.54 -7.05 -8.74
N ILE A 189 -0.77 -7.44 -7.74
CA ILE A 189 0.28 -8.49 -7.84
C ILE A 189 -0.36 -9.84 -8.15
N GLY A 190 -1.32 -10.26 -7.35
CA GLY A 190 -1.94 -11.59 -7.48
C GLY A 190 -2.65 -11.77 -8.81
N LYS A 191 -3.41 -10.76 -9.26
CA LYS A 191 -4.07 -10.75 -10.58
C LYS A 191 -3.07 -10.83 -11.73
N ALA A 192 -2.00 -10.03 -11.67
CA ALA A 192 -1.00 -9.97 -12.74
C ALA A 192 -0.12 -11.22 -12.81
N ALA A 193 0.25 -11.79 -11.67
CA ALA A 193 1.04 -13.02 -11.60
C ALA A 193 0.22 -14.28 -11.91
N GLY A 194 -1.11 -14.24 -11.80
CA GLY A 194 -1.96 -15.42 -11.89
C GLY A 194 -1.90 -16.27 -10.63
N ALA A 195 -1.81 -15.65 -9.45
CA ALA A 195 -1.83 -16.34 -8.17
C ALA A 195 -3.08 -17.23 -8.03
N THR A 196 -2.97 -18.35 -7.30
CA THR A 196 -4.08 -19.27 -7.09
C THR A 196 -5.27 -18.58 -6.46
N LEU A 197 -5.03 -17.71 -5.48
CA LEU A 197 -6.03 -16.78 -4.96
C LEU A 197 -5.35 -15.55 -4.36
N THR A 198 -6.13 -14.49 -4.19
CA THR A 198 -5.72 -13.28 -3.47
C THR A 198 -6.79 -12.94 -2.45
N LEU A 199 -6.39 -12.59 -1.23
CA LEU A 199 -7.30 -12.12 -0.18
C LEU A 199 -6.96 -10.69 0.21
N ILE A 200 -7.97 -9.85 0.27
CA ILE A 200 -7.85 -8.42 0.61
C ILE A 200 -8.85 -8.05 1.72
N PRO A 201 -8.55 -7.04 2.55
CA PRO A 201 -9.40 -6.67 3.68
C PRO A 201 -10.82 -6.23 3.27
N GLU A 202 -10.98 -5.70 2.06
CA GLU A 202 -12.25 -5.19 1.53
C GLU A 202 -13.27 -6.30 1.25
N GLU A 203 -12.84 -7.55 1.17
CA GLU A 203 -13.75 -8.70 1.04
C GLU A 203 -14.56 -8.96 2.32
N PHE A 204 -14.12 -8.41 3.45
CA PHE A 204 -14.69 -8.65 4.77
C PHE A 204 -15.44 -7.43 5.29
N PRO A 205 -16.75 -7.30 4.99
CA PRO A 205 -17.57 -6.16 5.45
C PRO A 205 -17.90 -6.24 6.95
N GLU A 206 -18.03 -7.44 7.49
CA GLU A 206 -18.27 -7.69 8.93
C GLU A 206 -16.95 -7.69 9.68
N ARG A 207 -16.80 -6.82 10.66
CA ARG A 207 -15.56 -6.65 11.43
C ARG A 207 -15.85 -6.66 12.93
N PRO A 208 -14.96 -7.23 13.77
CA PRO A 208 -13.72 -7.92 13.40
C PRO A 208 -13.98 -9.30 12.75
N VAL A 209 -13.08 -9.69 11.83
CA VAL A 209 -13.13 -10.99 11.16
C VAL A 209 -12.41 -12.04 12.02
N LYS A 210 -13.01 -13.21 12.20
CA LYS A 210 -12.35 -14.33 12.88
C LYS A 210 -11.25 -14.92 11.98
N LEU A 211 -10.08 -15.22 12.55
CA LEU A 211 -8.99 -15.95 11.88
C LEU A 211 -9.50 -17.23 11.22
N ALA A 212 -10.39 -17.90 11.91
CA ALA A 212 -11.10 -19.09 11.49
C ALA A 212 -11.78 -18.93 10.11
N LYS A 213 -12.44 -17.79 9.85
CA LYS A 213 -13.16 -17.54 8.58
C LYS A 213 -12.19 -17.38 7.41
N VAL A 214 -11.08 -16.67 7.62
CA VAL A 214 -10.05 -16.49 6.58
C VAL A 214 -9.34 -17.81 6.29
N ALA A 215 -9.02 -18.57 7.34
CA ALA A 215 -8.41 -19.89 7.20
C ALA A 215 -9.33 -20.91 6.48
N ASP A 216 -10.64 -20.84 6.68
CA ASP A 216 -11.60 -21.69 5.96
C ASP A 216 -11.61 -21.39 4.45
N ILE A 217 -11.45 -20.13 4.03
CA ILE A 217 -11.33 -19.78 2.61
C ILE A 217 -10.06 -20.39 2.00
N LEU A 218 -8.92 -20.30 2.71
CA LEU A 218 -7.65 -20.87 2.26
C LEU A 218 -7.69 -22.41 2.22
N ALA A 219 -8.26 -23.03 3.26
CA ALA A 219 -8.46 -24.48 3.31
C ALA A 219 -9.37 -24.97 2.17
N GLY A 220 -10.47 -24.25 1.90
CA GLY A 220 -11.36 -24.52 0.78
C GLY A 220 -10.67 -24.41 -0.58
N ALA A 221 -9.78 -23.44 -0.74
CA ALA A 221 -8.96 -23.31 -1.95
C ALA A 221 -8.00 -24.50 -2.14
N ILE A 222 -7.36 -24.95 -1.06
CA ILE A 222 -6.49 -26.14 -1.07
C ILE A 222 -7.28 -27.39 -1.46
N ILE A 223 -8.44 -27.61 -0.84
CA ILE A 223 -9.32 -28.75 -1.14
C ILE A 223 -9.77 -28.71 -2.62
N LYS A 224 -10.21 -27.57 -3.10
CA LYS A 224 -10.63 -27.41 -4.50
C LYS A 224 -9.46 -27.68 -5.46
N ARG A 225 -8.26 -27.23 -5.13
CA ARG A 225 -7.06 -27.47 -5.94
C ARG A 225 -6.71 -28.96 -5.99
N LEU A 226 -6.78 -29.64 -4.85
CA LEU A 226 -6.60 -31.11 -4.74
C LEU A 226 -7.64 -31.87 -5.55
N SER A 227 -8.92 -31.45 -5.54
CA SER A 227 -9.98 -32.07 -6.34
C SER A 227 -9.74 -31.96 -7.87
N GLN A 228 -8.89 -31.03 -8.27
CA GLN A 228 -8.44 -30.84 -9.66
C GLN A 228 -7.12 -31.58 -9.96
N GLY A 229 -6.62 -32.42 -9.06
CA GLY A 229 -5.38 -33.17 -9.23
C GLY A 229 -4.11 -32.33 -9.05
N ARG A 230 -4.17 -31.19 -8.37
CA ARG A 230 -3.04 -30.27 -8.15
C ARG A 230 -2.80 -30.08 -6.65
N GLU A 231 -1.56 -30.23 -6.21
CA GLU A 231 -1.12 -30.10 -4.81
C GLU A 231 -0.50 -28.74 -4.50
N ASP A 232 -0.15 -28.00 -5.52
CA ASP A 232 0.54 -26.70 -5.46
C ASP A 232 -0.43 -25.51 -5.44
N GLY A 233 0.03 -24.39 -4.88
CA GLY A 233 -0.69 -23.14 -4.97
C GLY A 233 0.03 -21.95 -4.33
N VAL A 234 -0.37 -20.75 -4.72
CA VAL A 234 0.12 -19.50 -4.14
C VAL A 234 -1.07 -18.64 -3.74
N ALA A 235 -1.17 -18.32 -2.46
CA ALA A 235 -2.11 -17.34 -1.94
C ALA A 235 -1.37 -16.02 -1.69
N VAL A 236 -1.80 -14.93 -2.34
CA VAL A 236 -1.34 -13.57 -2.06
C VAL A 236 -2.29 -12.95 -1.04
N LEU A 237 -1.75 -12.51 0.09
CA LEU A 237 -2.51 -11.98 1.22
C LEU A 237 -2.13 -10.52 1.41
N ALA A 238 -3.09 -9.61 1.41
CA ALA A 238 -2.83 -8.23 1.81
C ALA A 238 -2.55 -8.18 3.32
N GLU A 239 -1.50 -7.48 3.77
CA GLU A 239 -1.21 -7.32 5.20
C GLU A 239 -2.38 -6.70 5.97
N GLY A 240 -3.16 -5.83 5.30
CA GLY A 240 -4.35 -5.21 5.87
C GLY A 240 -5.46 -6.18 6.28
N VAL A 241 -5.39 -7.45 5.88
CA VAL A 241 -6.29 -8.49 6.39
C VAL A 241 -6.11 -8.66 7.89
N ALA A 242 -4.88 -8.51 8.42
CA ALA A 242 -4.62 -8.55 9.86
C ALA A 242 -5.32 -7.40 10.61
N GLU A 243 -5.39 -6.20 10.01
CA GLU A 243 -6.04 -5.04 10.65
C GLU A 243 -7.55 -5.19 10.81
N VAL A 244 -8.18 -6.02 9.99
CA VAL A 244 -9.63 -6.28 10.08
C VAL A 244 -9.99 -7.53 10.89
N MET A 245 -8.98 -8.29 11.35
CA MET A 245 -9.17 -9.49 12.16
C MET A 245 -9.28 -9.14 13.66
N ASN A 246 -9.77 -10.11 14.43
CA ASN A 246 -9.80 -9.96 15.88
C ASN A 246 -8.37 -10.09 16.44
N PRO A 247 -7.82 -9.06 17.12
CA PRO A 247 -6.49 -9.13 17.72
C PRO A 247 -6.30 -10.30 18.68
N GLU A 248 -7.37 -10.74 19.38
CA GLU A 248 -7.33 -11.87 20.32
C GLU A 248 -7.00 -13.19 19.61
N ASP A 249 -7.37 -13.35 18.35
CA ASP A 249 -7.08 -14.56 17.57
C ASP A 249 -5.57 -14.76 17.35
N PHE A 250 -4.77 -13.70 17.46
CA PHE A 250 -3.31 -13.76 17.33
C PHE A 250 -2.58 -13.99 18.65
N THR A 251 -3.20 -13.69 19.80
CA THR A 251 -2.55 -13.78 21.11
C THR A 251 -2.23 -15.22 21.52
N ALA A 252 -2.92 -16.20 20.96
CA ALA A 252 -2.67 -17.63 21.20
C ALA A 252 -1.43 -18.16 20.45
N LEU A 253 -0.85 -17.39 19.53
CA LEU A 253 0.12 -17.88 18.55
C LEU A 253 1.57 -17.49 18.79
N ALA A 254 1.90 -16.55 19.67
CA ALA A 254 3.28 -16.23 20.13
C ALA A 254 3.36 -14.94 20.96
N SER A 255 4.57 -14.64 21.43
CA SER A 255 5.01 -13.38 22.05
C SER A 255 4.65 -12.15 21.21
N VAL A 256 3.38 -11.77 21.24
CA VAL A 256 2.91 -10.55 20.59
C VAL A 256 3.32 -9.38 21.47
N SER A 257 4.09 -8.45 20.95
CA SER A 257 4.41 -7.20 21.63
C SER A 257 3.11 -6.42 21.87
N ARG A 258 3.00 -5.88 23.08
CA ARG A 258 1.89 -5.03 23.44
C ARG A 258 2.43 -3.62 23.67
N ASP A 259 1.66 -2.64 23.21
CA ASP A 259 1.97 -1.23 23.49
C ASP A 259 1.89 -0.93 25.00
N GLU A 260 2.28 0.27 25.40
CA GLU A 260 2.23 0.74 26.80
C GLU A 260 0.81 0.68 27.40
N HIS A 261 -0.23 0.48 26.59
CA HIS A 261 -1.64 0.37 26.97
C HIS A 261 -2.15 -1.09 26.92
N GLY A 262 -1.28 -2.05 26.61
CA GLY A 262 -1.63 -3.49 26.57
C GLY A 262 -2.30 -3.93 25.27
N HIS A 263 -2.40 -3.08 24.25
CA HIS A 263 -2.93 -3.45 22.94
C HIS A 263 -1.86 -4.14 22.09
N VAL A 264 -2.30 -5.09 21.28
CA VAL A 264 -1.45 -5.80 20.34
C VAL A 264 -0.96 -4.83 19.25
N GLU A 265 0.35 -4.72 19.07
CA GLU A 265 0.92 -3.99 17.95
C GLU A 265 0.70 -4.78 16.66
N LEU A 266 -0.26 -4.31 15.83
CA LEU A 266 -0.64 -4.98 14.56
C LEU A 266 0.51 -5.13 13.57
N ALA A 267 1.52 -4.24 13.67
CA ALA A 267 2.70 -4.30 12.81
C ALA A 267 3.60 -5.52 13.08
N ASP A 268 3.46 -6.15 14.25
CA ASP A 268 4.25 -7.33 14.65
C ASP A 268 3.46 -8.64 14.48
N LEU A 269 2.23 -8.56 13.94
CA LEU A 269 1.42 -9.74 13.69
C LEU A 269 1.94 -10.50 12.46
N ASP A 270 2.44 -11.70 12.68
CA ASP A 270 2.79 -12.62 11.61
C ASP A 270 1.51 -13.28 11.04
N LEU A 271 0.82 -12.50 10.15
CA LEU A 271 -0.40 -12.96 9.47
C LEU A 271 -0.19 -14.28 8.73
N GLY A 272 0.94 -14.40 8.04
CA GLY A 272 1.27 -15.60 7.28
C GLY A 272 1.35 -16.83 8.16
N ARG A 273 2.01 -16.72 9.30
CA ARG A 273 2.16 -17.79 10.27
C ARG A 273 0.83 -18.17 10.92
N ALA A 274 0.07 -17.18 11.38
CA ALA A 274 -1.23 -17.38 11.98
C ALA A 274 -2.18 -18.16 11.06
N LEU A 275 -2.28 -17.70 9.81
CA LEU A 275 -3.12 -18.37 8.80
C LEU A 275 -2.62 -19.77 8.44
N LYS A 276 -1.30 -19.95 8.31
CA LYS A 276 -0.71 -21.28 8.07
C LYS A 276 -1.09 -22.28 9.17
N GLU A 277 -0.87 -21.92 10.43
CA GLU A 277 -1.15 -22.78 11.57
C GLU A 277 -2.64 -23.13 11.65
N GLU A 278 -3.51 -22.15 11.47
CA GLU A 278 -4.96 -22.37 11.53
C GLU A 278 -5.47 -23.19 10.33
N VAL A 279 -4.91 -22.98 9.11
CA VAL A 279 -5.25 -23.80 7.93
C VAL A 279 -4.83 -25.27 8.15
N LEU A 280 -3.61 -25.52 8.62
CA LEU A 280 -3.15 -26.89 8.91
C LEU A 280 -4.01 -27.56 9.97
N LYS A 281 -4.41 -26.85 11.03
CA LYS A 281 -5.32 -27.35 12.05
C LYS A 281 -6.68 -27.75 11.46
N ARG A 282 -7.20 -27.01 10.47
CA ARG A 282 -8.47 -27.31 9.80
C ARG A 282 -8.41 -28.48 8.85
N LEU A 283 -7.27 -28.70 8.20
CA LEU A 283 -7.08 -29.79 7.24
C LEU A 283 -6.68 -31.10 7.89
N LYS A 284 -6.05 -31.05 9.07
CA LYS A 284 -5.59 -32.23 9.83
C LYS A 284 -6.67 -33.29 10.08
N PRO A 285 -7.93 -32.98 10.47
CA PRO A 285 -8.98 -33.96 10.66
C PRO A 285 -9.29 -34.80 9.41
N TYR A 286 -8.96 -34.28 8.22
CA TYR A 286 -9.18 -34.95 6.94
C TYR A 286 -7.94 -35.69 6.42
N GLY A 287 -6.86 -35.78 7.23
CA GLY A 287 -5.61 -36.41 6.82
C GLY A 287 -4.79 -35.59 5.83
N LEU A 288 -5.17 -34.31 5.60
CA LEU A 288 -4.47 -33.43 4.68
C LEU A 288 -3.40 -32.63 5.42
N THR A 289 -2.14 -32.76 4.96
CA THR A 289 -0.98 -32.10 5.56
C THR A 289 -0.12 -31.39 4.49
N PRO A 290 -0.69 -30.39 3.77
CA PRO A 290 0.07 -29.69 2.72
C PRO A 290 1.28 -28.98 3.33
N THR A 291 2.39 -28.95 2.59
CA THR A 291 3.54 -28.13 2.96
C THR A 291 3.24 -26.67 2.58
N ILE A 292 3.14 -25.79 3.59
CA ILE A 292 2.90 -24.35 3.39
C ILE A 292 4.16 -23.58 3.74
N ARG A 293 4.69 -22.81 2.78
CA ARG A 293 5.81 -21.90 2.93
C ARG A 293 5.30 -20.47 3.07
N LEU A 294 6.07 -19.63 3.77
CA LEU A 294 5.74 -18.22 3.99
C LEU A 294 6.74 -17.33 3.29
N LYS A 295 6.26 -16.23 2.75
CA LYS A 295 7.09 -15.17 2.16
C LYS A 295 6.40 -13.82 2.35
N ASP A 296 7.15 -12.84 2.89
CA ASP A 296 6.71 -11.45 2.93
C ASP A 296 7.37 -10.69 1.79
N ILE A 297 6.61 -9.85 1.12
CA ILE A 297 7.09 -8.96 0.05
C ILE A 297 6.68 -7.52 0.37
N GLY A 298 7.65 -6.61 0.34
CA GLY A 298 7.38 -5.22 0.70
C GLY A 298 8.61 -4.33 0.64
N PHE A 299 9.63 -4.64 1.42
CA PHE A 299 10.84 -3.81 1.49
C PHE A 299 11.56 -3.73 0.14
N GLU A 300 11.67 -4.84 -0.58
CA GLU A 300 12.22 -4.92 -1.92
C GLU A 300 11.37 -4.16 -2.94
N LEU A 301 10.05 -4.11 -2.76
CA LEU A 301 9.14 -3.43 -3.67
C LEU A 301 9.26 -1.91 -3.60
N ARG A 302 9.34 -1.36 -2.38
CA ARG A 302 9.31 0.09 -2.15
C ARG A 302 10.65 0.79 -2.42
N CYS A 303 11.75 0.03 -2.57
CA CYS A 303 13.08 0.54 -2.85
C CYS A 303 13.59 0.17 -4.25
N ALA A 304 12.77 -0.52 -5.05
CA ALA A 304 13.11 -0.87 -6.42
C ALA A 304 13.35 0.38 -7.29
N ASP A 305 14.18 0.23 -8.31
CA ASP A 305 14.30 1.23 -9.36
C ASP A 305 12.97 1.37 -10.09
N PRO A 306 12.51 2.59 -10.37
CA PRO A 306 11.22 2.80 -11.01
C PRO A 306 11.19 2.22 -12.43
N ILE A 307 10.06 1.62 -12.81
CA ILE A 307 9.80 1.23 -14.20
C ILE A 307 9.49 2.47 -15.05
N PRO A 308 9.54 2.38 -16.40
CA PRO A 308 9.30 3.52 -17.28
C PRO A 308 8.04 4.34 -16.96
N PHE A 309 6.95 3.67 -16.56
CA PHE A 309 5.73 4.38 -16.14
C PHE A 309 5.99 5.34 -14.97
N ASP A 310 6.59 4.86 -13.89
CA ASP A 310 6.85 5.72 -12.72
C ASP A 310 7.99 6.71 -12.99
N MET A 311 8.96 6.38 -13.88
CA MET A 311 10.00 7.32 -14.28
C MET A 311 9.41 8.57 -14.95
N GLU A 312 8.48 8.39 -15.89
CA GLU A 312 7.80 9.45 -16.62
C GLU A 312 6.83 10.19 -15.69
N TYR A 313 5.92 9.46 -15.06
CA TYR A 313 4.88 10.00 -14.19
C TYR A 313 5.44 10.84 -13.03
N CYS A 314 6.53 10.41 -12.40
CA CYS A 314 7.17 11.17 -11.33
C CYS A 314 7.82 12.46 -11.83
N ARG A 315 8.30 12.51 -13.06
CA ARG A 315 8.83 13.74 -13.67
C ARG A 315 7.69 14.73 -13.92
N ASP A 316 6.56 14.25 -14.41
CA ASP A 316 5.37 15.09 -14.63
C ASP A 316 4.86 15.66 -13.32
N LEU A 317 4.73 14.83 -12.29
CA LEU A 317 4.33 15.28 -10.95
C LEU A 317 5.30 16.31 -10.35
N GLY A 318 6.60 16.07 -10.47
CA GLY A 318 7.63 16.96 -9.94
C GLY A 318 7.66 18.32 -10.66
N CYS A 319 7.58 18.31 -11.99
CA CYS A 319 7.50 19.52 -12.81
C CYS A 319 6.23 20.31 -12.48
N SER A 320 5.07 19.64 -12.46
CA SER A 320 3.78 20.26 -12.14
C SER A 320 3.75 20.88 -10.74
N ALA A 321 4.37 20.22 -9.74
CA ALA A 321 4.47 20.77 -8.39
C ALA A 321 5.29 22.07 -8.36
N ALA A 322 6.42 22.09 -9.06
CA ALA A 322 7.27 23.29 -9.16
C ALA A 322 6.54 24.43 -9.88
N GLU A 323 5.96 24.16 -11.04
CA GLU A 323 5.21 25.17 -11.82
C GLU A 323 4.04 25.75 -11.05
N TYR A 324 3.31 24.92 -10.31
CA TYR A 324 2.20 25.38 -9.49
C TYR A 324 2.64 26.38 -8.41
N LEU A 325 3.75 26.09 -7.70
CA LEU A 325 4.31 27.03 -6.72
C LEU A 325 4.84 28.29 -7.38
N ILE A 326 5.61 28.18 -8.47
CA ILE A 326 6.20 29.33 -9.19
C ILE A 326 5.08 30.25 -9.71
N SER A 327 3.97 29.71 -10.18
CA SER A 327 2.81 30.51 -10.62
C SER A 327 1.98 31.10 -9.47
N GLY A 328 2.42 30.95 -8.20
CA GLY A 328 1.74 31.48 -7.01
C GLY A 328 0.69 30.56 -6.40
N GLY A 329 0.55 29.33 -6.90
CA GLY A 329 -0.37 28.33 -6.35
C GLY A 329 0.05 27.83 -4.97
N THR A 330 -0.92 27.40 -4.15
CA THR A 330 -0.72 26.82 -2.81
C THR A 330 -1.90 25.92 -2.45
N GLY A 331 -1.73 25.10 -1.41
CA GLY A 331 -2.83 24.39 -0.76
C GLY A 331 -3.44 23.25 -1.58
N ALA A 332 -2.62 22.55 -2.39
CA ALA A 332 -3.11 21.48 -3.24
C ALA A 332 -2.21 20.23 -3.23
N MET A 333 -2.84 19.10 -3.50
CA MET A 333 -2.17 17.86 -3.89
C MET A 333 -2.05 17.81 -5.42
N VAL A 334 -0.86 17.45 -5.90
CA VAL A 334 -0.60 17.31 -7.35
C VAL A 334 -1.29 16.06 -7.89
N SER A 335 -1.97 16.21 -9.00
CA SER A 335 -2.51 15.12 -9.79
C SER A 335 -2.33 15.42 -11.28
N VAL A 336 -2.10 14.38 -12.07
CA VAL A 336 -2.06 14.45 -13.53
C VAL A 336 -3.10 13.50 -14.08
N VAL A 337 -4.12 14.05 -14.71
CA VAL A 337 -5.26 13.30 -15.27
C VAL A 337 -5.19 13.40 -16.79
N ASN A 338 -5.07 12.28 -17.47
CA ASN A 338 -4.97 12.23 -18.95
C ASN A 338 -3.87 13.18 -19.50
N GLY A 339 -2.71 13.18 -18.84
CA GLY A 339 -1.57 14.04 -19.23
C GLY A 339 -1.72 15.52 -18.88
N THR A 340 -2.80 15.90 -18.19
CA THR A 340 -3.05 17.30 -17.81
C THR A 340 -2.94 17.50 -16.30
N PHE A 341 -2.20 18.51 -15.87
CA PHE A 341 -2.13 18.89 -14.48
C PHE A 341 -3.50 19.26 -13.91
N SER A 342 -3.88 18.61 -12.83
CA SER A 342 -5.18 18.79 -12.16
C SER A 342 -4.98 18.87 -10.65
N PRO A 343 -4.71 20.06 -10.08
CA PRO A 343 -4.47 20.19 -8.64
C PRO A 343 -5.74 19.89 -7.85
N ILE A 344 -5.61 19.11 -6.80
CA ILE A 344 -6.70 18.78 -5.88
C ILE A 344 -6.54 19.64 -4.63
N PRO A 345 -7.41 20.64 -4.40
CA PRO A 345 -7.35 21.45 -3.18
C PRO A 345 -7.35 20.61 -1.92
N PHE A 346 -6.56 20.99 -0.92
CA PHE A 346 -6.46 20.25 0.34
C PHE A 346 -7.79 20.04 1.05
N ASP A 347 -8.72 20.98 0.92
CA ASP A 347 -10.05 20.85 1.52
C ASP A 347 -10.89 19.72 0.91
N LYS A 348 -10.61 19.33 -0.33
CA LYS A 348 -11.32 18.24 -1.01
C LYS A 348 -10.81 16.85 -0.65
N ILE A 349 -9.60 16.73 -0.11
CA ILE A 349 -9.02 15.43 0.26
C ILE A 349 -9.34 15.01 1.71
N LEU A 350 -9.89 15.92 2.51
CA LEU A 350 -10.29 15.62 3.88
C LEU A 350 -11.65 14.92 3.92
N ASP A 351 -11.74 13.92 4.77
CA ASP A 351 -13.01 13.37 5.20
C ASP A 351 -13.71 14.37 6.16
N PRO A 352 -14.93 14.83 5.85
CA PRO A 352 -15.61 15.83 6.67
C PRO A 352 -15.88 15.38 8.11
N ALA A 353 -16.07 14.06 8.33
CA ALA A 353 -16.37 13.53 9.66
C ALA A 353 -15.12 13.36 10.54
N THR A 354 -14.01 12.90 9.95
CA THR A 354 -12.79 12.58 10.68
C THR A 354 -11.75 13.69 10.61
N GLN A 355 -11.91 14.65 9.69
CA GLN A 355 -10.92 15.70 9.38
C GLN A 355 -9.52 15.13 9.04
N ARG A 356 -9.49 13.90 8.55
CA ARG A 356 -8.30 13.20 8.07
C ARG A 356 -8.39 12.99 6.56
N THR A 357 -7.26 12.72 5.93
CA THR A 357 -7.21 12.33 4.52
C THR A 357 -8.02 11.05 4.29
N ARG A 358 -8.83 11.05 3.24
CA ARG A 358 -9.60 9.85 2.85
C ARG A 358 -8.67 8.76 2.36
N VAL A 359 -9.01 7.52 2.70
CA VAL A 359 -8.31 6.33 2.22
C VAL A 359 -9.11 5.69 1.09
N ARG A 360 -8.48 5.52 -0.07
CA ARG A 360 -9.08 4.83 -1.21
C ARG A 360 -8.95 3.31 -1.02
N MET A 361 -10.09 2.64 -0.88
CA MET A 361 -10.17 1.19 -0.74
C MET A 361 -10.49 0.54 -2.09
N VAL A 362 -10.22 -0.77 -2.21
CA VAL A 362 -10.64 -1.55 -3.38
C VAL A 362 -12.16 -1.69 -3.37
N ASP A 363 -12.81 -1.28 -4.45
CA ASP A 363 -14.23 -1.57 -4.65
C ASP A 363 -14.40 -3.02 -5.13
N VAL A 364 -14.87 -3.89 -4.23
CA VAL A 364 -15.13 -5.30 -4.53
C VAL A 364 -16.34 -5.53 -5.42
N ALA A 365 -17.17 -4.51 -5.62
CA ALA A 365 -18.30 -4.54 -6.58
C ALA A 365 -17.84 -4.14 -8.00
N ALA A 366 -16.70 -3.45 -8.12
CA ALA A 366 -16.18 -3.03 -9.41
C ALA A 366 -15.72 -4.18 -10.29
N GLU A 367 -15.77 -3.97 -11.60
CA GLU A 367 -15.41 -5.00 -12.58
C GLU A 367 -13.96 -5.51 -12.46
N PRO A 368 -12.94 -4.67 -12.20
CA PRO A 368 -11.57 -5.14 -12.05
C PRO A 368 -11.38 -6.20 -10.96
N TYR A 369 -12.09 -6.04 -9.81
CA TYR A 369 -12.07 -7.04 -8.74
C TYR A 369 -12.87 -8.29 -9.15
N ARG A 370 -14.09 -8.13 -9.72
CA ARG A 370 -14.91 -9.26 -10.17
C ARG A 370 -14.18 -10.13 -11.19
N ILE A 371 -13.42 -9.53 -12.11
CA ILE A 371 -12.57 -10.26 -13.06
C ILE A 371 -11.47 -11.00 -12.30
N ALA A 372 -10.74 -10.35 -11.41
CA ALA A 372 -9.69 -11.00 -10.61
C ALA A 372 -10.24 -12.22 -9.86
N HIS A 373 -11.38 -12.05 -9.18
CA HIS A 373 -12.04 -13.11 -8.41
C HIS A 373 -12.44 -14.33 -9.28
N ARG A 374 -12.82 -14.13 -10.55
CA ARG A 374 -13.19 -15.23 -11.47
C ARG A 374 -12.02 -16.16 -11.81
N TYR A 375 -10.80 -15.65 -11.76
CA TYR A 375 -9.59 -16.46 -12.01
C TYR A 375 -9.04 -17.13 -10.76
N MET A 376 -9.53 -16.76 -9.58
CA MET A 376 -9.10 -17.38 -8.34
C MET A 376 -9.65 -18.80 -8.19
N ILE A 377 -8.84 -19.69 -7.69
CA ILE A 377 -9.26 -21.04 -7.29
C ILE A 377 -9.65 -20.98 -5.81
N ARG A 378 -10.93 -20.81 -5.58
CA ARG A 378 -11.57 -20.83 -4.25
C ARG A 378 -12.95 -21.45 -4.37
N LEU A 379 -13.49 -21.99 -3.29
CA LEU A 379 -14.84 -22.53 -3.30
C LEU A 379 -15.84 -21.41 -3.65
N ASP A 380 -16.75 -21.71 -4.57
CA ASP A 380 -17.81 -20.81 -5.00
C ASP A 380 -19.17 -21.56 -5.07
N SER A 381 -20.26 -20.82 -5.32
CA SER A 381 -21.60 -21.41 -5.39
C SER A 381 -21.73 -22.56 -6.40
N LYS A 382 -20.98 -22.48 -7.51
CA LYS A 382 -21.02 -23.50 -8.56
C LYS A 382 -20.45 -24.84 -8.08
N ASP A 383 -19.47 -24.81 -7.16
CA ASP A 383 -18.90 -26.05 -6.60
C ASP A 383 -19.90 -26.80 -5.71
N PHE A 384 -20.93 -26.11 -5.23
CA PHE A 384 -22.01 -26.69 -4.42
C PHE A 384 -23.29 -26.97 -5.23
N GLU A 385 -23.51 -26.32 -6.35
CA GLU A 385 -24.64 -26.52 -7.27
C GLU A 385 -24.40 -27.69 -8.21
N ASP A 386 -23.16 -27.85 -8.69
CA ASP A 386 -22.72 -28.93 -9.56
C ASP A 386 -22.40 -30.19 -8.74
N LYS A 387 -23.17 -31.27 -8.97
CA LYS A 387 -23.05 -32.55 -8.22
C LYS A 387 -21.70 -33.20 -8.38
N GLU A 388 -21.07 -33.10 -9.58
CA GLU A 388 -19.76 -33.71 -9.83
C GLU A 388 -18.66 -32.95 -9.09
N ARG A 389 -18.62 -31.64 -9.17
CA ARG A 389 -17.65 -30.82 -8.45
C ARG A 389 -17.78 -30.98 -6.94
N LEU A 390 -19.01 -30.97 -6.42
CA LEU A 390 -19.28 -31.18 -5.01
C LEU A 390 -18.75 -32.54 -4.56
N SER A 391 -19.04 -33.62 -5.34
CA SER A 391 -18.57 -34.97 -5.04
C SER A 391 -17.04 -35.07 -5.07
N LEU A 392 -16.37 -34.43 -6.03
CA LEU A 392 -14.91 -34.40 -6.12
C LEU A 392 -14.28 -33.69 -4.92
N CYS A 393 -14.79 -32.52 -4.53
CA CYS A 393 -14.31 -31.82 -3.33
C CYS A 393 -14.56 -32.62 -2.04
N ALA A 394 -15.75 -33.21 -1.88
CA ALA A 394 -16.11 -34.04 -0.74
C ALA A 394 -15.19 -35.27 -0.60
N LYS A 395 -14.86 -35.94 -1.73
CA LYS A 395 -13.96 -37.10 -1.79
C LYS A 395 -12.55 -36.74 -1.28
N VAL A 396 -12.03 -35.56 -1.56
CA VAL A 396 -10.70 -35.10 -1.10
C VAL A 396 -10.58 -35.14 0.43
N VAL A 397 -11.66 -34.82 1.12
CA VAL A 397 -11.72 -34.77 2.60
C VAL A 397 -12.41 -35.95 3.23
N GLY A 398 -12.79 -37.00 2.45
CA GLY A 398 -13.46 -38.18 2.95
C GLY A 398 -14.86 -37.94 3.53
N LEU A 399 -15.55 -36.90 3.08
CA LEU A 399 -16.91 -36.54 3.51
C LEU A 399 -17.94 -36.94 2.44
N THR A 400 -19.21 -37.08 2.89
CA THR A 400 -20.32 -37.11 1.91
C THR A 400 -20.54 -35.68 1.31
N PRO A 401 -21.16 -35.58 0.14
CA PRO A 401 -21.49 -34.26 -0.43
C PRO A 401 -22.29 -33.36 0.51
N GLU A 402 -23.22 -33.93 1.29
CA GLU A 402 -24.05 -33.21 2.26
C GLU A 402 -23.20 -32.67 3.42
N MET A 403 -22.34 -33.50 4.00
CA MET A 403 -21.42 -33.09 5.08
C MET A 403 -20.43 -32.02 4.59
N PHE A 404 -19.95 -32.18 3.37
CA PHE A 404 -19.07 -31.14 2.77
C PHE A 404 -19.79 -29.81 2.59
N ARG A 405 -21.02 -29.84 2.11
CA ARG A 405 -21.86 -28.64 1.97
C ARG A 405 -22.13 -27.97 3.32
N GLU A 406 -22.46 -28.74 4.34
CA GLU A 406 -22.68 -28.21 5.70
C GLU A 406 -21.40 -27.53 6.25
N ARG A 407 -20.24 -28.17 6.09
CA ARG A 407 -18.96 -27.69 6.65
C ARG A 407 -18.36 -26.52 5.89
N PHE A 408 -18.37 -26.57 4.56
CA PHE A 408 -17.69 -25.61 3.70
C PHE A 408 -18.63 -24.65 2.95
N GLY A 409 -19.92 -24.89 2.94
CA GLY A 409 -20.92 -23.98 2.36
C GLY A 409 -20.83 -22.56 2.92
N PRO A 410 -20.67 -22.35 4.25
CA PRO A 410 -20.52 -21.02 4.84
C PRO A 410 -19.28 -20.23 4.38
N VAL A 411 -18.28 -20.92 3.77
CA VAL A 411 -17.06 -20.28 3.23
C VAL A 411 -17.35 -19.49 1.97
N VAL A 412 -18.41 -19.87 1.26
CA VAL A 412 -18.81 -19.19 0.03
C VAL A 412 -19.40 -17.84 0.39
N THR A 413 -18.69 -16.78 0.04
CA THR A 413 -19.25 -15.45 0.10
C THR A 413 -20.45 -15.38 -0.85
N HIS A 414 -21.67 -15.28 -0.31
CA HIS A 414 -22.87 -15.10 -1.11
C HIS A 414 -22.67 -13.91 -2.03
N LYS A 415 -22.92 -14.10 -3.32
CA LYS A 415 -23.05 -13.01 -4.28
C LYS A 415 -24.07 -12.03 -3.67
N ARG A 416 -23.61 -10.86 -3.19
CA ARG A 416 -24.54 -9.75 -3.01
C ARG A 416 -25.19 -9.50 -4.38
N GLY A 417 -26.51 -9.57 -4.40
CA GLY A 417 -27.33 -9.51 -5.59
C GLY A 417 -26.96 -8.37 -6.54
N ARG A 418 -27.34 -8.59 -7.78
CA ARG A 418 -27.23 -7.67 -8.93
C ARG A 418 -27.75 -6.29 -8.62
#